data_e2c5001e62c1638dc8d5e7e9ba896029
#
_entry.id   e2c5001e62c1638dc8d5e7e9ba896029
#
_cell.length_a   1.000
_cell.length_b   1.000
_cell.length_c   1.000
_cell.angle_alpha   90.00
_cell.angle_beta   90.00
_cell.angle_gamma   90.00
#
_symmetry.space_group_name_H-M   'P 1'
#
loop_
_entity.id
_entity.type
_entity.pdbx_description
1 polymer ?
#
loop_
_entity_poly.entity_id
_entity_poly.type
_entity_poly.pdbx_seq_one_letter_code
_entity_poly.pdbx_strand_id
1 'polypeptide(L)'
;MIDVKQASKLAIEYFTTLFENKYSNLTLEEVEVSEDGKYWYITLGYDIDKPFSVTLPLRKTGREYKRFKIDVESGKVLSMQIRKPDQIQNL
;
A
#
# COMPACT_ATOMS: atom_id res chain seq x y z
N MET A 1 12.54 -13.86 11.44
CA MET A 1 11.28 -13.97 10.68
C MET A 1 10.25 -13.01 11.23
N ILE A 2 9.62 -12.23 10.38
CA ILE A 2 8.65 -11.26 10.82
C ILE A 2 7.24 -11.79 10.59
N ASP A 3 6.32 -11.39 11.45
CA ASP A 3 4.92 -11.77 11.30
C ASP A 3 4.15 -10.70 10.51
N VAL A 4 2.87 -10.94 10.30
CA VAL A 4 2.06 -10.06 9.47
C VAL A 4 1.92 -8.67 10.09
N LYS A 5 1.88 -8.60 11.40
CA LYS A 5 1.73 -7.31 12.07
C LYS A 5 3.00 -6.48 11.86
N GLN A 6 4.14 -7.10 11.99
CA GLN A 6 5.41 -6.42 11.76
C GLN A 6 5.55 -6.01 10.30
N ALA A 7 5.14 -6.88 9.39
CA ALA A 7 5.20 -6.56 7.96
C ALA A 7 4.31 -5.37 7.63
N SER A 8 3.11 -5.34 8.19
CA SER A 8 2.19 -4.23 7.95
C SER A 8 2.77 -2.93 8.47
N LYS A 9 3.40 -2.97 9.64
CA LYS A 9 4.01 -1.78 10.22
C LYS A 9 5.16 -1.29 9.34
N LEU A 10 5.96 -2.19 8.83
CA LEU A 10 7.07 -1.82 7.96
C LEU A 10 6.58 -1.19 6.67
N ALA A 11 5.51 -1.73 6.09
CA ALA A 11 4.93 -1.15 4.88
C ALA A 11 4.44 0.26 5.15
N ILE A 12 3.76 0.46 6.27
CA ILE A 12 3.24 1.78 6.62
C ILE A 12 4.37 2.78 6.83
N GLU A 13 5.42 2.37 7.53
CA GLU A 13 6.57 3.24 7.76
C GLU A 13 7.25 3.62 6.46
N TYR A 14 7.42 2.65 5.58
CA TYR A 14 8.02 2.91 4.29
C TYR A 14 7.17 3.90 3.49
N PHE A 15 5.87 3.67 3.48
CA PHE A 15 4.95 4.54 2.75
C PHE A 15 4.96 5.96 3.29
N THR A 16 4.86 6.10 4.61
CA THR A 16 4.78 7.43 5.21
C THR A 16 6.07 8.21 5.02
N THR A 17 7.20 7.53 4.99
CA THR A 17 8.47 8.18 4.73
C THR A 17 8.50 8.75 3.31
N LEU A 18 7.98 8.00 2.35
CA LEU A 18 8.02 8.43 0.96
C LEU A 18 7.00 9.51 0.65
N PHE A 19 5.82 9.41 1.22
CA PHE A 19 4.72 10.30 0.86
C PHE A 19 4.55 11.46 1.82
N GLU A 20 5.22 11.39 2.96
CA GLU A 20 5.16 12.43 3.97
C GLU A 20 3.72 12.75 4.31
N ASN A 21 3.27 14.00 4.16
CA ASN A 21 1.91 14.37 4.51
C ASN A 21 1.02 14.59 3.30
N LYS A 22 1.35 13.96 2.19
CA LYS A 22 0.62 14.20 0.96
C LYS A 22 -0.47 13.18 0.71
N TYR A 23 -0.98 12.59 1.76
CA TYR A 23 -2.03 11.60 1.66
C TYR A 23 -2.94 11.71 2.87
N SER A 24 -4.09 11.06 2.79
CA SER A 24 -4.99 10.95 3.93
C SER A 24 -5.71 9.62 3.86
N ASN A 25 -6.37 9.28 4.97
CA ASN A 25 -7.22 8.07 5.05
C ASN A 25 -6.46 6.81 4.65
N LEU A 26 -5.28 6.64 5.21
CA LEU A 26 -4.47 5.47 4.97
C LEU A 26 -5.11 4.24 5.61
N THR A 27 -5.31 3.19 4.81
CA THR A 27 -5.89 1.95 5.31
C THR A 27 -5.10 0.75 4.84
N LEU A 28 -5.15 -0.30 5.64
CA LEU A 28 -4.59 -1.59 5.27
C LEU A 28 -5.67 -2.35 4.52
N GLU A 29 -5.41 -2.66 3.25
CA GLU A 29 -6.43 -3.26 2.39
C GLU A 29 -6.30 -4.76 2.25
N GLU A 30 -5.08 -5.24 2.03
CA GLU A 30 -4.85 -6.66 1.83
C GLU A 30 -3.56 -7.10 2.49
N VAL A 31 -3.56 -8.34 2.94
CA VAL A 31 -2.36 -8.98 3.47
C VAL A 31 -2.31 -10.37 2.88
N GLU A 32 -1.16 -10.72 2.33
CA GLU A 32 -1.01 -12.02 1.69
C GLU A 32 0.43 -12.50 1.86
N VAL A 33 0.60 -13.79 2.08
CA VAL A 33 1.93 -14.38 2.09
C VAL A 33 2.12 -15.12 0.78
N SER A 34 3.34 -15.08 0.24
CA SER A 34 3.62 -15.78 -1.01
C SER A 34 3.51 -17.30 -0.80
N GLU A 35 3.32 -18.03 -1.90
CA GLU A 35 3.14 -19.47 -1.82
C GLU A 35 4.32 -20.18 -1.17
N ASP A 36 5.52 -19.67 -1.41
CA ASP A 36 6.71 -20.27 -0.84
C ASP A 36 7.03 -19.76 0.56
N GLY A 37 6.19 -18.86 1.09
CA GLY A 37 6.37 -18.34 2.44
C GLY A 37 7.53 -17.38 2.61
N LYS A 38 8.10 -16.90 1.52
CA LYS A 38 9.29 -16.05 1.60
C LYS A 38 8.98 -14.56 1.66
N TYR A 39 7.77 -14.16 1.26
CA TYR A 39 7.43 -12.75 1.18
C TYR A 39 6.06 -12.46 1.71
N TRP A 40 5.93 -11.29 2.33
CA TRP A 40 4.65 -10.71 2.68
C TRP A 40 4.28 -9.71 1.59
N TYR A 41 3.02 -9.74 1.17
CA TYR A 41 2.47 -8.73 0.28
C TYR A 41 1.44 -7.92 1.06
N ILE A 42 1.73 -6.64 1.22
CA ILE A 42 0.88 -5.74 2.01
C ILE A 42 0.35 -4.67 1.08
N THR A 43 -0.96 -4.54 0.99
CA THR A 43 -1.59 -3.53 0.16
C THR A 43 -2.17 -2.43 1.04
N LEU A 44 -1.76 -1.20 0.78
CA LEU A 44 -2.26 -0.03 1.47
C LEU A 44 -3.09 0.81 0.51
N GLY A 45 -4.18 1.38 1.02
CA GLY A 45 -4.98 2.32 0.27
C GLY A 45 -4.94 3.68 0.92
N TYR A 46 -5.06 4.73 0.13
CA TYR A 46 -4.98 6.07 0.66
C TYR A 46 -5.56 7.05 -0.35
N ASP A 47 -5.91 8.22 0.15
CA ASP A 47 -6.38 9.31 -0.69
C ASP A 47 -5.22 10.26 -0.94
N ILE A 48 -5.09 10.70 -2.20
CA ILE A 48 -4.09 11.67 -2.56
C ILE A 48 -4.73 13.02 -2.70
N ASP A 49 -4.06 14.02 -2.15
CA ASP A 49 -4.48 15.38 -2.33
C ASP A 49 -4.05 15.85 -3.72
N LYS A 50 -5.02 16.02 -4.59
CA LYS A 50 -4.73 16.43 -5.96
C LYS A 50 -5.38 17.77 -6.23
N PRO A 51 -4.68 18.84 -5.90
CA PRO A 51 -5.26 20.17 -6.03
C PRO A 51 -5.64 20.54 -7.46
N PHE A 52 -5.10 19.85 -8.42
CA PHE A 52 -5.36 20.19 -9.82
C PHE A 52 -6.17 19.14 -10.55
N SER A 53 -7.10 18.58 -9.90
CA SER A 53 -7.97 17.62 -10.56
C SER A 53 -9.02 18.31 -11.41
N VAL A 54 -8.68 19.47 -11.91
CA VAL A 54 -9.61 20.26 -12.70
C VAL A 54 -10.06 19.55 -13.95
N THR A 55 -9.22 18.71 -14.48
CA THR A 55 -9.56 18.05 -15.73
C THR A 55 -10.65 17.01 -15.55
N LEU A 56 -10.87 16.55 -14.35
CA LEU A 56 -11.87 15.52 -14.10
C LEU A 56 -12.65 15.84 -12.85
N PRO A 57 -13.48 16.84 -12.92
CA PRO A 57 -14.23 17.27 -11.75
C PRO A 57 -15.18 16.19 -11.20
N LEU A 58 -15.48 15.21 -12.01
CA LEU A 58 -16.34 14.14 -11.55
C LEU A 58 -15.62 13.17 -10.63
N ARG A 59 -14.32 13.16 -10.68
CA ARG A 59 -13.54 12.28 -9.80
C ARG A 59 -13.54 12.86 -8.41
N LYS A 60 -14.19 12.19 -7.54
CA LYS A 60 -14.28 12.69 -6.18
C LYS A 60 -13.09 12.34 -5.33
N THR A 61 -12.42 11.28 -5.66
CA THR A 61 -11.35 10.82 -4.81
C THR A 61 -10.15 10.52 -5.65
N GLY A 62 -8.99 10.77 -5.07
CA GLY A 62 -7.75 10.33 -5.64
C GLY A 62 -7.27 9.07 -4.99
N ARG A 63 -8.19 8.18 -4.64
CA ARG A 63 -7.82 6.97 -3.92
C ARG A 63 -6.91 6.10 -4.75
N GLU A 64 -5.77 5.73 -4.16
CA GLU A 64 -4.80 4.90 -4.82
C GLU A 64 -4.40 3.76 -3.90
N TYR A 65 -3.80 2.74 -4.48
CA TYR A 65 -3.38 1.56 -3.76
C TYR A 65 -1.95 1.22 -4.13
N LYS A 66 -1.16 0.82 -3.13
CA LYS A 66 0.20 0.37 -3.33
C LYS A 66 0.39 -0.98 -2.68
N ARG A 67 1.10 -1.84 -3.35
CA ARG A 67 1.40 -3.17 -2.84
C ARG A 67 2.88 -3.26 -2.54
N PHE A 68 3.20 -3.69 -1.32
CA PHE A 68 4.56 -3.79 -0.84
C PHE A 68 4.96 -5.25 -0.74
N LYS A 69 6.14 -5.56 -1.24
CA LYS A 69 6.70 -6.90 -1.12
C LYS A 69 7.80 -6.83 -0.07
N ILE A 70 7.66 -7.63 0.99
CA ILE A 70 8.55 -7.57 2.14
C ILE A 70 9.12 -8.95 2.42
N ASP A 71 10.43 -9.02 2.56
CA ASP A 71 11.12 -10.27 2.86
C ASP A 71 10.75 -10.74 4.26
N VAL A 72 10.25 -11.97 4.37
CA VAL A 72 9.82 -12.53 5.64
C VAL A 72 10.98 -12.64 6.62
N GLU A 73 12.16 -12.98 6.12
CA GLU A 73 13.31 -13.17 7.00
C GLU A 73 13.89 -11.87 7.50
N SER A 74 14.15 -10.94 6.59
CA SER A 74 14.88 -9.73 6.94
C SER A 74 13.99 -8.54 7.24
N GLY A 75 12.74 -8.59 6.81
CA GLY A 75 11.85 -7.44 6.94
C GLY A 75 12.15 -6.34 5.93
N LYS A 76 13.02 -6.62 4.96
CA LYS A 76 13.37 -5.61 3.97
C LYS A 76 12.23 -5.42 2.98
N VAL A 77 11.90 -4.16 2.71
CA VAL A 77 10.91 -3.83 1.69
C VAL A 77 11.59 -3.90 0.33
N LEU A 78 11.15 -4.83 -0.49
CA LEU A 78 11.79 -5.10 -1.77
C LEU A 78 11.16 -4.36 -2.93
N SER A 79 9.87 -4.06 -2.84
CA SER A 79 9.21 -3.32 -3.91
C SER A 79 7.95 -2.66 -3.40
N MET A 80 7.53 -1.63 -4.10
CA MET A 80 6.27 -0.94 -3.90
C MET A 80 5.68 -0.74 -5.27
N GLN A 81 4.53 -1.34 -5.53
CA GLN A 81 3.92 -1.33 -6.85
C GLN A 81 2.51 -0.77 -6.79
N ILE A 82 2.11 -0.13 -7.87
CA ILE A 82 0.76 0.36 -8.00
C ILE A 82 -0.18 -0.84 -8.13
N ARG A 83 -1.30 -0.78 -7.38
CA ARG A 83 -2.30 -1.81 -7.43
C ARG A 83 -3.63 -1.17 -7.80
N LYS A 84 -4.23 -1.62 -8.87
CA LYS A 84 -5.48 -1.04 -9.32
C LYS A 84 -6.65 -1.59 -8.53
N PRO A 85 -7.72 -0.81 -8.38
CA PRO A 85 -8.85 -1.25 -7.55
C PRO A 85 -9.42 -2.59 -7.95
N ASP A 86 -9.47 -2.89 -9.24
CA ASP A 86 -10.04 -4.15 -9.70
C ASP A 86 -9.15 -5.35 -9.38
N GLN A 87 -7.95 -5.11 -8.88
CA GLN A 87 -7.06 -6.18 -8.47
C GLN A 87 -7.18 -6.49 -6.99
N ILE A 88 -7.97 -5.73 -6.26
CA ILE A 88 -8.13 -5.91 -4.83
C ILE A 88 -9.37 -6.74 -4.60
N GLN A 89 -9.18 -7.87 -3.92
CA GLN A 89 -10.22 -8.89 -3.85
C GLN A 89 -11.48 -8.50 -3.12
N ASN A 90 -11.37 -7.58 -2.20
CA ASN A 90 -12.51 -7.23 -1.36
C ASN A 90 -13.37 -6.11 -1.92
N LEU A 91 -13.17 -5.77 -3.15
CA LEU A 91 -13.99 -4.72 -3.79
C LEU A 91 -15.15 -5.32 -4.60
#